data_2e51606d494f3e82c311edbf977c44c8
#
_entry.id   2e51606d494f3e82c311edbf977c44c8
#
_cell.length_a   1.000
_cell.length_b   1.000
_cell.length_c   1.000
_cell.angle_alpha   90.00
_cell.angle_beta   90.00
_cell.angle_gamma   90.00
#
_symmetry.space_group_name_H-M   'P 1'
#
loop_
_entity.id
_entity.type
_entity.pdbx_description
1 polymer ?
#
loop_
_entity_poly.entity_id
_entity_poly.type
_entity_poly.pdbx_seq_one_letter_code
_entity_poly.pdbx_strand_id
1 'polypeptide(L)'
;MIVTTKELFEHAYGKYAVGAYNINNLEQTIGLFRGNLGKKDKNEEPVRNNLAAPFIIQLSRGARAYTDKRYLEAMIRTSEEVFPEAIFAVHLDHGTEEVCYECIDSGFYSSVMIDASHETFDKNIEITRRVVDRAHAKGISV
;
A
#
# COMPACT_ATOMS: atom_id res chain seq x y z
N MET A 1 -9.89 5.84 -3.18
CA MET A 1 -9.21 6.90 -2.39
C MET A 1 -8.03 6.28 -1.65
N ILE A 2 -6.84 6.83 -1.83
CA ILE A 2 -5.61 6.40 -1.14
C ILE A 2 -5.58 7.06 0.25
N VAL A 3 -5.37 6.24 1.30
CA VAL A 3 -5.24 6.65 2.70
C VAL A 3 -3.98 6.05 3.31
N THR A 4 -3.57 6.52 4.49
CA THR A 4 -2.44 5.92 5.21
C THR A 4 -2.82 4.60 5.88
N THR A 5 -1.85 3.73 6.16
CA THR A 5 -2.10 2.54 6.99
C THR A 5 -2.52 2.92 8.41
N LYS A 6 -2.06 4.06 8.93
CA LYS A 6 -2.49 4.58 10.23
C LYS A 6 -4.01 4.79 10.25
N GLU A 7 -4.57 5.49 9.26
CA GLU A 7 -6.02 5.73 9.15
C GLU A 7 -6.80 4.42 9.05
N LEU A 8 -6.31 3.45 8.24
CA LEU A 8 -6.92 2.13 8.13
C LEU A 8 -6.95 1.40 9.48
N PHE A 9 -5.85 1.41 10.21
CA PHE A 9 -5.74 0.71 11.49
C PHE A 9 -6.55 1.38 12.60
N GLU A 10 -6.59 2.70 12.68
CA GLU A 10 -7.46 3.43 13.63
C GLU A 10 -8.94 3.07 13.42
N HIS A 11 -9.35 2.87 12.16
CA HIS A 11 -10.72 2.46 11.86
C HIS A 11 -10.99 0.98 12.13
N ALA A 12 -10.04 0.10 11.81
CA ALA A 12 -10.23 -1.36 11.84
C ALA A 12 -9.92 -2.01 13.20
N TYR A 13 -9.02 -1.42 14.00
CA TYR A 13 -8.51 -2.03 15.22
C TYR A 13 -9.63 -2.43 16.20
N GLY A 14 -9.61 -3.71 16.62
CA GLY A 14 -10.62 -4.30 17.49
C GLY A 14 -11.98 -4.60 16.83
N LYS A 15 -12.13 -4.35 15.52
CA LYS A 15 -13.39 -4.54 14.78
C LYS A 15 -13.28 -5.59 13.68
N TYR A 16 -12.24 -5.51 12.84
CA TYR A 16 -12.00 -6.43 11.73
C TYR A 16 -10.54 -6.41 11.26
N ALA A 17 -10.15 -7.44 10.50
CA ALA A 17 -8.83 -7.51 9.88
C ALA A 17 -8.81 -6.76 8.54
N VAL A 18 -7.71 -6.06 8.25
CA VAL A 18 -7.42 -5.45 6.94
C VAL A 18 -6.49 -6.36 6.18
N GLY A 19 -6.86 -6.75 4.95
CA GLY A 19 -6.00 -7.55 4.08
C GLY A 19 -4.89 -6.71 3.47
N ALA A 20 -3.68 -7.27 3.38
CA ALA A 20 -2.54 -6.67 2.71
C ALA A 20 -2.07 -7.61 1.59
N TYR A 21 -2.03 -7.12 0.36
CA TYR A 21 -1.89 -7.95 -0.83
C TYR A 21 -0.80 -7.46 -1.75
N ASN A 22 0.15 -8.35 -2.07
CA ASN A 22 1.18 -8.06 -3.08
C ASN A 22 0.60 -8.12 -4.49
N ILE A 23 0.97 -7.17 -5.33
CA ILE A 23 0.64 -7.16 -6.76
C ILE A 23 1.90 -7.06 -7.60
N ASN A 24 1.85 -7.66 -8.80
CA ASN A 24 2.96 -7.65 -9.77
C ASN A 24 2.49 -7.35 -11.20
N ASN A 25 1.20 -7.44 -11.48
CA ASN A 25 0.65 -7.28 -12.84
C ASN A 25 -0.78 -6.73 -12.82
N LEU A 26 -1.31 -6.46 -14.00
CA LEU A 26 -2.62 -5.86 -14.19
C LEU A 26 -3.76 -6.77 -13.71
N GLU A 27 -3.66 -8.08 -13.97
CA GLU A 27 -4.70 -9.06 -13.62
C GLU A 27 -4.89 -9.14 -12.11
N GLN A 28 -3.77 -9.18 -11.37
CA GLN A 28 -3.79 -9.16 -9.90
C GLN A 28 -4.38 -7.85 -9.38
N THR A 29 -3.99 -6.72 -9.97
CA THR A 29 -4.51 -5.39 -9.59
C THR A 29 -6.02 -5.33 -9.77
N ILE A 30 -6.54 -5.65 -10.96
CA ILE A 30 -7.98 -5.65 -11.24
C ILE A 30 -8.71 -6.64 -10.33
N GLY A 31 -8.17 -7.87 -10.18
CA GLY A 31 -8.77 -8.89 -9.32
C GLY A 31 -8.85 -8.46 -7.86
N LEU A 32 -7.82 -7.77 -7.34
CA LEU A 32 -7.79 -7.25 -5.99
C LEU A 32 -8.89 -6.20 -5.74
N PHE A 33 -9.02 -5.21 -6.65
CA PHE A 33 -10.06 -4.19 -6.53
C PHE A 33 -11.46 -4.80 -6.61
N ARG A 34 -11.73 -5.64 -7.60
CA ARG A 34 -13.03 -6.32 -7.74
C ARG A 34 -13.36 -7.19 -6.54
N GLY A 35 -12.39 -7.97 -6.05
CA GLY A 35 -12.57 -8.86 -4.92
C GLY A 35 -12.92 -8.14 -3.62
N ASN A 36 -12.21 -7.04 -3.30
CA ASN A 36 -12.49 -6.27 -2.09
C ASN A 36 -13.79 -5.46 -2.17
N LEU A 37 -14.23 -5.09 -3.37
CA LEU A 37 -15.50 -4.44 -3.61
C LEU A 37 -16.67 -5.43 -3.77
N GLY A 38 -16.39 -6.74 -3.81
CA GLY A 38 -17.39 -7.76 -4.07
C GLY A 38 -17.99 -7.70 -5.47
N LYS A 39 -17.24 -7.18 -6.46
CA LYS A 39 -17.69 -7.01 -7.84
C LYS A 39 -17.16 -8.12 -8.74
N LYS A 40 -18.00 -8.66 -9.62
CA LYS A 40 -17.55 -9.54 -10.71
C LYS A 40 -17.06 -8.73 -11.92
N ASP A 41 -17.70 -7.58 -12.17
CA ASP A 41 -17.32 -6.63 -13.20
C ASP A 41 -17.30 -5.20 -12.64
N LYS A 42 -16.59 -4.27 -13.30
CA LYS A 42 -16.51 -2.87 -12.89
C LYS A 42 -17.86 -2.14 -12.89
N ASN A 43 -18.81 -2.61 -13.70
CA ASN A 43 -20.13 -2.03 -13.84
C ASN A 43 -21.17 -2.64 -12.88
N GLU A 44 -20.80 -3.68 -12.09
CA GLU A 44 -21.72 -4.28 -11.13
C GLU A 44 -21.68 -3.53 -9.80
N GLU A 45 -22.84 -3.45 -9.14
CA GLU A 45 -22.92 -2.99 -7.77
C GLU A 45 -22.20 -3.97 -6.83
N PRO A 46 -21.59 -3.49 -5.74
CA PRO A 46 -20.90 -4.34 -4.76
C PRO A 46 -21.85 -5.40 -4.20
N VAL A 47 -21.45 -6.67 -4.23
CA VAL A 47 -22.26 -7.80 -3.74
C VAL A 47 -22.42 -7.77 -2.21
N ARG A 48 -21.52 -7.12 -1.50
CA ARG A 48 -21.55 -7.02 -0.03
C ARG A 48 -22.15 -5.68 0.39
N ASN A 49 -23.35 -5.75 0.98
CA ASN A 49 -24.08 -4.68 1.64
C ASN A 49 -23.23 -3.46 2.06
N ASN A 50 -22.93 -2.57 1.13
CA ASN A 50 -22.29 -1.25 1.32
C ASN A 50 -20.90 -1.23 2.02
N LEU A 51 -20.21 -2.34 2.15
CA LEU A 51 -18.88 -2.38 2.74
C LEU A 51 -17.86 -2.80 1.70
N ALA A 52 -17.41 -1.83 0.90
CA ALA A 52 -16.10 -1.94 0.29
C ALA A 52 -15.09 -2.21 1.42
N ALA A 53 -14.55 -3.42 1.48
CA ALA A 53 -13.55 -3.73 2.50
C ALA A 53 -12.30 -2.92 2.19
N PRO A 54 -11.79 -2.06 3.10
CA PRO A 54 -10.54 -1.38 2.90
C PRO A 54 -9.39 -2.39 2.86
N PHE A 55 -8.34 -2.10 2.10
CA PHE A 55 -7.22 -3.03 1.91
C PHE A 55 -5.90 -2.29 1.74
N ILE A 56 -4.80 -3.04 1.80
CA ILE A 56 -3.45 -2.52 1.58
C ILE A 56 -2.88 -3.18 0.32
N ILE A 57 -2.44 -2.36 -0.63
CA ILE A 57 -1.66 -2.80 -1.79
C ILE A 57 -0.20 -2.78 -1.40
N GLN A 58 0.46 -3.94 -1.45
CA GLN A 58 1.88 -4.08 -1.14
C GLN A 58 2.71 -4.15 -2.41
N LEU A 59 3.73 -3.32 -2.49
CA LEU A 59 4.70 -3.28 -3.58
C LEU A 59 6.08 -3.63 -3.03
N SER A 60 6.49 -4.89 -3.19
CA SER A 60 7.82 -5.32 -2.79
C SER A 60 8.91 -4.80 -3.74
N ARG A 61 10.16 -4.82 -3.29
CA ARG A 61 11.32 -4.54 -4.18
C ARG A 61 11.33 -5.45 -5.41
N GLY A 62 10.95 -6.72 -5.24
CA GLY A 62 10.85 -7.68 -6.35
C GLY A 62 9.77 -7.29 -7.36
N ALA A 63 8.59 -6.89 -6.92
CA ALA A 63 7.51 -6.43 -7.78
C ALA A 63 7.92 -5.17 -8.58
N ARG A 64 8.57 -4.21 -7.91
CA ARG A 64 9.07 -2.98 -8.51
C ARG A 64 10.15 -3.23 -9.58
N ALA A 65 10.98 -4.26 -9.40
CA ALA A 65 11.99 -4.68 -10.38
C ALA A 65 11.38 -5.48 -11.53
N TYR A 66 10.41 -6.35 -11.25
CA TYR A 66 9.76 -7.21 -12.23
C TYR A 66 8.90 -6.43 -13.23
N THR A 67 8.02 -5.57 -12.73
CA THR A 67 7.03 -4.86 -13.57
C THR A 67 7.51 -3.46 -13.98
N ASP A 68 8.51 -2.90 -13.32
CA ASP A 68 8.85 -1.48 -13.28
C ASP A 68 7.85 -0.66 -12.43
N LYS A 69 8.42 0.13 -11.50
CA LYS A 69 7.63 0.95 -10.56
C LYS A 69 6.65 1.91 -11.23
N ARG A 70 6.98 2.41 -12.43
CA ARG A 70 6.12 3.34 -13.19
C ARG A 70 4.85 2.67 -13.70
N TYR A 71 4.95 1.41 -14.15
CA TYR A 71 3.77 0.62 -14.53
C TYR A 71 2.90 0.29 -13.33
N LEU A 72 3.49 -0.10 -12.19
CA LEU A 72 2.75 -0.36 -10.96
C LEU A 72 1.97 0.87 -10.51
N GLU A 73 2.61 2.04 -10.49
CA GLU A 73 1.96 3.30 -10.16
C GLU A 73 0.81 3.62 -11.13
N ALA A 74 1.03 3.51 -12.43
CA ALA A 74 0.01 3.77 -13.44
C ALA A 74 -1.20 2.83 -13.30
N MET A 75 -0.97 1.53 -13.06
CA MET A 75 -2.06 0.57 -12.83
C MET A 75 -2.89 0.91 -11.59
N ILE A 76 -2.24 1.31 -10.49
CA ILE A 76 -2.94 1.65 -9.24
C ILE A 76 -3.72 2.96 -9.41
N ARG A 77 -3.13 4.00 -10.00
CA ARG A 77 -3.83 5.28 -10.27
C ARG A 77 -5.03 5.08 -11.19
N THR A 78 -4.87 4.33 -12.28
CA THR A 78 -5.99 3.99 -13.16
C THR A 78 -7.07 3.18 -12.42
N SER A 79 -6.66 2.27 -11.54
CA SER A 79 -7.62 1.51 -10.73
C SER A 79 -8.37 2.38 -9.73
N GLU A 80 -7.74 3.41 -9.16
CA GLU A 80 -8.42 4.40 -8.30
C GLU A 80 -9.51 5.16 -9.08
N GLU A 81 -9.23 5.53 -10.32
CA GLU A 81 -10.22 6.20 -11.21
C GLU A 81 -11.35 5.26 -11.63
N VAL A 82 -11.06 3.99 -11.92
CA VAL A 82 -12.03 2.98 -12.34
C VAL A 82 -12.90 2.50 -11.18
N PHE A 83 -12.37 2.51 -9.95
CA PHE A 83 -13.04 2.05 -8.73
C PHE A 83 -13.03 3.15 -7.65
N PRO A 84 -13.74 4.28 -7.87
CA PRO A 84 -13.66 5.46 -6.99
C PRO A 84 -14.16 5.20 -5.56
N GLU A 85 -14.96 4.15 -5.35
CA GLU A 85 -15.44 3.73 -4.04
C GLU A 85 -14.40 2.97 -3.20
N ALA A 86 -13.28 2.54 -3.80
CA ALA A 86 -12.24 1.81 -3.09
C ALA A 86 -11.49 2.70 -2.09
N ILE A 87 -11.27 2.18 -0.89
CA ILE A 87 -10.43 2.79 0.15
C ILE A 87 -9.24 1.86 0.38
N PHE A 88 -8.02 2.35 0.14
CA PHE A 88 -6.84 1.51 0.24
C PHE A 88 -5.58 2.32 0.57
N ALA A 89 -4.57 1.65 1.12
CA ALA A 89 -3.22 2.20 1.26
C ALA A 89 -2.30 1.63 0.19
N VAL A 90 -1.31 2.42 -0.23
CA VAL A 90 -0.20 1.96 -1.08
C VAL A 90 1.03 1.85 -0.21
N HIS A 91 1.53 0.64 -0.05
CA HIS A 91 2.58 0.28 0.92
C HIS A 91 3.83 -0.27 0.22
N LEU A 92 5.00 0.28 0.55
CA LEU A 92 6.27 -0.36 0.23
C LEU A 92 6.49 -1.53 1.18
N ASP A 93 6.67 -2.73 0.64
CA ASP A 93 6.90 -3.97 1.36
C ASP A 93 8.40 -4.33 1.35
N HIS A 94 9.03 -4.41 2.52
CA HIS A 94 10.45 -4.72 2.73
C HIS A 94 11.43 -3.81 1.97
N GLY A 95 11.44 -2.51 2.27
CA GLY A 95 12.37 -1.54 1.68
C GLY A 95 13.71 -1.48 2.40
N THR A 96 14.80 -1.18 1.65
CA THR A 96 16.03 -0.63 2.25
C THR A 96 15.82 0.84 2.59
N GLU A 97 16.75 1.46 3.33
CA GLU A 97 16.67 2.88 3.68
C GLU A 97 16.51 3.76 2.43
N GLU A 98 17.33 3.51 1.38
CA GLU A 98 17.29 4.27 0.13
C GLU A 98 15.97 4.10 -0.63
N VAL A 99 15.45 2.86 -0.67
CA VAL A 99 14.16 2.58 -1.34
C VAL A 99 13.01 3.22 -0.56
N CYS A 100 13.05 3.23 0.78
CA CYS A 100 12.07 3.96 1.59
C CYS A 100 12.10 5.45 1.25
N TYR A 101 13.28 6.07 1.18
CA TYR A 101 13.41 7.49 0.81
C TYR A 101 12.86 7.78 -0.59
N GLU A 102 13.18 6.93 -1.57
CA GLU A 102 12.63 7.04 -2.92
C GLU A 102 11.09 7.00 -2.92
N CYS A 103 10.50 6.05 -2.20
CA CYS A 103 9.04 5.91 -2.11
C CYS A 103 8.39 7.09 -1.39
N ILE A 104 8.98 7.56 -0.27
CA ILE A 104 8.52 8.74 0.47
C ILE A 104 8.56 9.99 -0.42
N ASP A 105 9.62 10.15 -1.21
CA ASP A 105 9.81 11.34 -2.04
C ASP A 105 8.97 11.34 -3.31
N SER A 106 8.55 10.17 -3.79
CA SER A 106 7.69 10.04 -4.98
C SER A 106 6.31 10.68 -4.81
N GLY A 107 5.81 10.80 -3.57
CA GLY A 107 4.46 11.30 -3.29
C GLY A 107 3.33 10.35 -3.69
N PHE A 108 3.67 9.09 -4.02
CA PHE A 108 2.69 8.08 -4.41
C PHE A 108 2.36 7.10 -3.28
N TYR A 109 3.35 6.73 -2.48
CA TYR A 109 3.17 5.80 -1.35
C TYR A 109 2.55 6.51 -0.15
N SER A 110 1.56 5.87 0.48
CA SER A 110 0.95 6.34 1.72
C SER A 110 1.51 5.63 2.96
N SER A 111 2.34 4.59 2.75
CA SER A 111 3.00 3.83 3.81
C SER A 111 4.28 3.18 3.29
N VAL A 112 5.28 3.00 4.14
CA VAL A 112 6.52 2.29 3.83
C VAL A 112 6.90 1.36 4.97
N MET A 113 7.52 0.22 4.66
CA MET A 113 8.16 -0.66 5.63
C MET A 113 9.67 -0.62 5.42
N ILE A 114 10.42 -0.14 6.41
CA ILE A 114 11.86 -0.32 6.49
C ILE A 114 12.18 -1.72 7.01
N ASP A 115 13.01 -2.45 6.29
CA ASP A 115 13.52 -3.74 6.72
C ASP A 115 15.02 -3.66 7.02
N ALA A 116 15.35 -3.41 8.27
CA ALA A 116 16.69 -3.45 8.81
C ALA A 116 16.92 -4.65 9.75
N SER A 117 16.14 -5.73 9.55
CA SER A 117 16.17 -6.94 10.41
C SER A 117 17.52 -7.69 10.39
N HIS A 118 18.32 -7.49 9.36
CA HIS A 118 19.66 -8.08 9.20
C HIS A 118 20.78 -7.27 9.88
N GLU A 119 20.46 -6.08 10.38
CA GLU A 119 21.40 -5.22 11.11
C GLU A 119 21.45 -5.55 12.60
N THR A 120 22.43 -5.00 13.31
CA THR A 120 22.42 -5.04 14.77
C THR A 120 21.23 -4.26 15.33
N PHE A 121 20.80 -4.59 16.55
CA PHE A 121 19.66 -3.95 17.18
C PHE A 121 19.77 -2.41 17.22
N ASP A 122 20.92 -1.89 17.66
CA ASP A 122 21.14 -0.43 17.72
C ASP A 122 21.12 0.21 16.33
N LYS A 123 21.70 -0.46 15.34
CA LYS A 123 21.71 0.02 13.95
C LYS A 123 20.32 0.01 13.33
N ASN A 124 19.54 -1.04 13.61
CA ASN A 124 18.14 -1.11 13.19
C ASN A 124 17.33 0.08 13.74
N ILE A 125 17.47 0.38 15.04
CA ILE A 125 16.79 1.55 15.65
C ILE A 125 17.22 2.86 14.97
N GLU A 126 18.51 3.04 14.70
CA GLU A 126 19.02 4.25 14.06
C GLU A 126 18.44 4.46 12.65
N ILE A 127 18.49 3.41 11.81
CA ILE A 127 17.96 3.44 10.45
C ILE A 127 16.44 3.69 10.48
N THR A 128 15.72 2.93 11.29
CA THR A 128 14.27 3.05 11.41
C THR A 128 13.87 4.46 11.81
N ARG A 129 14.55 5.08 12.77
CA ARG A 129 14.28 6.46 13.20
C ARG A 129 14.44 7.46 12.05
N ARG A 130 15.51 7.36 11.26
CA ARG A 130 15.70 8.25 10.10
C ARG A 130 14.58 8.13 9.07
N VAL A 131 14.13 6.91 8.80
CA VAL A 131 13.01 6.66 7.87
C VAL A 131 11.71 7.22 8.44
N VAL A 132 11.44 6.99 9.72
CA VAL A 132 10.25 7.51 10.42
C VAL A 132 10.21 9.03 10.38
N ASP A 133 11.31 9.71 10.73
CA ASP A 133 11.37 11.17 10.73
C ASP A 133 11.04 11.75 9.35
N ARG A 134 11.61 11.15 8.28
CA ARG A 134 11.36 11.59 6.91
C ARG A 134 9.93 11.31 6.45
N ALA A 135 9.40 10.12 6.75
CA ALA A 135 8.06 9.72 6.35
C ALA A 135 6.98 10.56 7.08
N HIS A 136 7.11 10.72 8.39
CA HIS A 136 6.16 11.49 9.18
C HIS A 136 6.12 12.97 8.80
N ALA A 137 7.25 13.56 8.38
CA ALA A 137 7.30 14.93 7.86
C ALA A 137 6.43 15.13 6.61
N LYS A 138 6.10 14.03 5.90
CA LYS A 138 5.23 14.02 4.70
C LYS A 138 3.86 13.36 4.95
N GLY A 139 3.53 13.03 6.19
CA GLY A 139 2.27 12.38 6.54
C GLY A 139 2.17 10.91 6.10
N ILE A 140 3.30 10.25 5.85
CA ILE A 140 3.38 8.83 5.42
C ILE A 140 3.61 7.95 6.64
N SER A 141 2.88 6.82 6.74
CA SER A 141 3.03 5.83 7.81
C SER A 141 4.28 4.96 7.62
N VAL A 142 4.89 4.47 8.73
CA VAL A 142 6.02 3.53 8.72
C VAL A 142 5.66 2.29 9.53
#